data_acc5d11597e044b8f1345ddda3299f87
#
_entry.id   acc5d11597e044b8f1345ddda3299f87
#
_cell.length_a   1.000
_cell.length_b   1.000
_cell.length_c   1.000
_cell.angle_alpha   90.00
_cell.angle_beta   90.00
_cell.angle_gamma   90.00
#
_symmetry.space_group_name_H-M   'P 1'
#
loop_
_entity.id
_entity.type
_entity.pdbx_description
1 polymer ?
#
loop_
_entity_poly.entity_id
_entity_poly.type
_entity_poly.pdbx_seq_one_letter_code
_entity_poly.pdbx_strand_id
1 'polypeptide(L)'
;MNIELLRRPTRPTRRGLLALPLIGLLWMGVAAAPVGAAGSPTYRDCSQIALAPNADVHRCDLSDATIIGLDLHGIYASWSDLSRVNGGCDPDLPRTNLAGARIARAILVDAKLCDAILSDADLHGSDMSGVALEDASLNRANLSWTILSGSQAAFAPFVDANLSNATWRDGFANGATFDGADLHRIDFRGTDLRSASFVGSDLRYARLNGVDLTDADLTGANWRQATGLASATFSNTICPDGTNSDANGGTCAGH
;
A
#
# COMPACT_ATOMS: atom_id res chain seq x y z
N MET A 1 -6.48 3.76 -31.52
CA MET A 1 -7.66 3.38 -30.73
C MET A 1 -7.87 4.50 -29.74
N ASN A 2 -8.92 5.30 -29.91
CA ASN A 2 -9.14 6.52 -29.13
C ASN A 2 -9.62 6.17 -27.72
N ILE A 3 -8.89 6.64 -26.71
CA ILE A 3 -9.32 6.55 -25.32
C ILE A 3 -10.11 7.83 -25.01
N GLU A 4 -11.42 7.70 -24.91
CA GLU A 4 -12.30 8.78 -24.44
C GLU A 4 -12.17 8.92 -22.92
N LEU A 5 -11.76 10.11 -22.51
CA LEU A 5 -11.66 10.53 -21.12
C LEU A 5 -13.05 10.63 -20.49
N LEU A 6 -13.31 9.84 -19.45
CA LEU A 6 -14.47 10.00 -18.58
C LEU A 6 -14.38 11.33 -17.83
N ARG A 7 -15.23 12.26 -18.24
CA ARG A 7 -15.38 13.59 -17.66
C ARG A 7 -16.16 13.54 -16.34
N ARG A 8 -15.72 14.31 -15.38
CA ARG A 8 -16.52 14.71 -14.20
C ARG A 8 -17.79 15.46 -14.64
N PRO A 9 -18.92 15.39 -13.91
CA PRO A 9 -20.07 16.24 -14.18
C PRO A 9 -19.78 17.68 -13.74
N THR A 10 -19.56 18.57 -14.70
CA THR A 10 -19.50 20.01 -14.48
C THR A 10 -20.88 20.62 -14.61
N ARG A 11 -21.24 21.52 -13.68
CA ARG A 11 -22.38 22.44 -13.85
C ARG A 11 -22.16 23.37 -15.04
N PRO A 12 -23.21 23.79 -15.75
CA PRO A 12 -23.07 24.45 -17.04
C PRO A 12 -22.81 25.95 -16.92
N THR A 13 -21.79 26.45 -17.60
CA THR A 13 -21.79 27.84 -18.10
C THR A 13 -21.26 27.88 -19.54
N ARG A 14 -21.89 28.74 -20.31
CA ARG A 14 -21.94 28.85 -21.75
C ARG A 14 -20.65 29.30 -22.46
N ARG A 15 -20.59 28.90 -23.74
CA ARG A 15 -19.96 29.46 -24.95
C ARG A 15 -18.55 28.98 -25.31
N GLY A 16 -18.54 28.19 -26.31
CA GLY A 16 -17.88 27.93 -27.55
C GLY A 16 -16.46 28.38 -27.79
N LEU A 17 -15.67 27.45 -28.33
CA LEU A 17 -14.83 27.62 -29.52
C LEU A 17 -14.11 26.30 -29.85
N LEU A 18 -14.21 25.94 -31.11
CA LEU A 18 -13.42 25.07 -32.01
C LEU A 18 -12.34 24.14 -31.46
N ALA A 19 -12.52 22.86 -31.79
CA ALA A 19 -11.56 21.76 -31.61
C ALA A 19 -10.42 21.80 -32.63
N LEU A 20 -9.20 21.57 -32.15
CA LEU A 20 -8.07 21.06 -32.92
C LEU A 20 -7.51 19.83 -32.19
N PRO A 21 -7.06 18.78 -32.89
CA PRO A 21 -6.58 17.57 -32.24
C PRO A 21 -5.14 17.78 -31.76
N LEU A 22 -4.94 17.77 -30.44
CA LEU A 22 -3.63 17.76 -29.82
C LEU A 22 -3.32 16.37 -29.28
N ILE A 23 -2.24 15.83 -29.79
CA ILE A 23 -1.51 14.65 -29.34
C ILE A 23 -1.26 14.75 -27.82
N GLY A 24 -1.66 13.72 -27.12
CA GLY A 24 -1.73 13.55 -25.68
C GLY A 24 -0.56 14.03 -24.84
N LEU A 25 -0.67 15.24 -24.34
CA LEU A 25 -0.05 15.67 -23.08
C LEU A 25 -1.20 15.87 -22.10
N LEU A 26 -1.39 14.92 -21.16
CA LEU A 26 -2.31 15.06 -20.05
C LEU A 26 -1.77 16.17 -19.14
N TRP A 27 -2.28 17.38 -19.27
CA TRP A 27 -2.12 18.42 -18.28
C TRP A 27 -3.08 18.14 -17.13
N MET A 28 -2.58 17.61 -16.01
CA MET A 28 -3.29 17.65 -14.74
C MET A 28 -3.12 19.06 -14.18
N GLY A 29 -4.16 19.88 -14.21
CA GLY A 29 -4.22 21.09 -13.41
C GLY A 29 -4.24 20.68 -11.94
N VAL A 30 -3.09 20.74 -11.25
CA VAL A 30 -3.02 20.64 -9.80
C VAL A 30 -3.63 21.96 -9.28
N ALA A 31 -4.82 21.87 -8.67
CA ALA A 31 -5.38 23.02 -7.97
C ALA A 31 -4.48 23.33 -6.78
N ALA A 32 -3.87 24.50 -6.75
CA ALA A 32 -3.11 24.96 -5.61
C ALA A 32 -4.00 24.96 -4.36
N ALA A 33 -3.59 24.24 -3.33
CA ALA A 33 -4.25 24.26 -2.04
C ALA A 33 -4.23 25.68 -1.45
N PRO A 34 -5.29 26.14 -0.76
CA PRO A 34 -5.28 27.46 -0.15
C PRO A 34 -4.21 27.56 0.92
N VAL A 35 -3.34 28.55 0.78
CA VAL A 35 -2.31 28.90 1.77
C VAL A 35 -3.03 29.39 3.03
N GLY A 36 -2.89 28.65 4.15
CA GLY A 36 -3.22 29.22 5.44
C GLY A 36 -3.93 28.33 6.46
N ALA A 37 -3.23 27.33 6.99
CA ALA A 37 -3.44 26.90 8.37
C ALA A 37 -2.06 26.64 9.00
N ALA A 38 -1.82 27.21 10.17
CA ALA A 38 -0.56 27.03 10.89
C ALA A 38 -0.33 25.54 11.20
N GLY A 39 0.67 24.93 10.54
CA GLY A 39 1.05 23.54 10.77
C GLY A 39 0.93 22.60 9.56
N SER A 40 0.36 23.03 8.44
CA SER A 40 0.33 22.22 7.21
C SER A 40 1.71 22.18 6.54
N PRO A 41 2.15 21.00 6.02
CA PRO A 41 3.38 20.93 5.24
C PRO A 41 3.29 21.88 4.04
N THR A 42 4.34 22.68 3.81
CA THR A 42 4.39 23.54 2.62
C THR A 42 4.83 22.71 1.43
N TYR A 43 3.90 22.40 0.54
CA TYR A 43 4.19 21.74 -0.73
C TYR A 43 4.76 22.73 -1.75
N ARG A 44 5.63 22.24 -2.65
CA ARG A 44 6.11 23.05 -3.76
C ARG A 44 5.09 23.07 -4.92
N ASP A 45 5.15 24.10 -5.76
CA ASP A 45 4.38 24.12 -7.00
C ASP A 45 4.93 23.07 -8.00
N CYS A 46 4.12 22.07 -8.30
CA CYS A 46 4.45 20.98 -9.21
C CYS A 46 3.60 20.98 -10.48
N SER A 47 2.85 22.05 -10.73
CA SER A 47 1.91 22.15 -11.86
C SER A 47 2.56 21.99 -13.23
N GLN A 48 3.87 22.20 -13.32
CA GLN A 48 4.65 22.11 -14.56
C GLN A 48 5.47 20.81 -14.68
N ILE A 49 5.37 19.91 -13.69
CA ILE A 49 6.14 18.67 -13.69
C ILE A 49 5.32 17.57 -14.35
N ALA A 50 5.85 16.98 -15.43
CA ALA A 50 5.25 15.80 -16.02
C ALA A 50 5.48 14.58 -15.13
N LEU A 51 4.44 13.80 -14.86
CA LEU A 51 4.55 12.51 -14.20
C LEU A 51 5.13 11.49 -15.19
N ALA A 52 6.36 11.09 -14.97
CA ALA A 52 7.14 10.20 -15.83
C ALA A 52 8.14 9.39 -14.99
N PRO A 53 8.78 8.36 -15.54
CA PRO A 53 9.86 7.64 -14.89
C PRO A 53 10.96 8.57 -14.38
N ASN A 54 11.41 8.33 -13.15
CA ASN A 54 12.45 9.10 -12.46
C ASN A 54 12.16 10.60 -12.28
N ALA A 55 10.92 11.06 -12.50
CA ALA A 55 10.55 12.45 -12.24
C ALA A 55 10.75 12.82 -10.76
N ASP A 56 11.14 14.07 -10.51
CA ASP A 56 11.26 14.61 -9.15
C ASP A 56 10.02 15.42 -8.79
N VAL A 57 9.13 14.79 -8.01
CA VAL A 57 7.90 15.39 -7.47
C VAL A 57 7.90 15.41 -5.94
N HIS A 58 9.08 15.41 -5.32
CA HIS A 58 9.15 15.46 -3.86
C HIS A 58 8.50 16.74 -3.31
N ARG A 59 7.79 16.61 -2.19
CA ARG A 59 6.99 17.68 -1.58
C ARG A 59 5.95 18.30 -2.51
N CYS A 60 5.46 17.54 -3.50
CA CYS A 60 4.35 17.96 -4.33
C CYS A 60 3.02 17.63 -3.66
N ASP A 61 2.00 18.45 -3.94
CA ASP A 61 0.62 18.06 -3.74
C ASP A 61 0.11 17.39 -5.02
N LEU A 62 -0.05 16.08 -4.94
CA LEU A 62 -0.57 15.20 -5.99
C LEU A 62 -1.89 14.54 -5.54
N SER A 63 -2.51 15.08 -4.48
CA SER A 63 -3.76 14.56 -3.95
C SER A 63 -4.84 14.51 -5.05
N ASP A 64 -5.65 13.45 -5.03
CA ASP A 64 -6.69 13.18 -6.04
C ASP A 64 -6.15 12.99 -7.48
N ALA A 65 -4.84 12.92 -7.71
CA ALA A 65 -4.29 12.70 -9.04
C ALA A 65 -4.69 11.32 -9.60
N THR A 66 -4.89 11.24 -10.92
CA THR A 66 -5.12 9.97 -11.62
C THR A 66 -3.82 9.53 -12.30
N ILE A 67 -3.32 8.36 -11.89
CA ILE A 67 -2.06 7.78 -12.37
C ILE A 67 -2.24 6.39 -12.99
N ILE A 68 -3.46 6.04 -13.36
CA ILE A 68 -3.81 4.72 -13.90
C ILE A 68 -2.93 4.39 -15.11
N GLY A 69 -2.24 3.26 -15.03
CA GLY A 69 -1.38 2.75 -16.10
C GLY A 69 -0.15 3.60 -16.41
N LEU A 70 0.18 4.60 -15.59
CA LEU A 70 1.40 5.36 -15.79
C LEU A 70 2.62 4.53 -15.40
N ASP A 71 3.69 4.69 -16.19
CA ASP A 71 5.01 4.20 -15.82
C ASP A 71 5.73 5.29 -15.01
N LEU A 72 5.80 5.10 -13.70
CA LEU A 72 6.39 6.02 -12.72
C LEU A 72 7.54 5.36 -11.97
N HIS A 73 8.20 4.33 -12.58
CA HIS A 73 9.29 3.65 -11.90
C HIS A 73 10.40 4.63 -11.51
N GLY A 74 10.95 4.45 -10.32
CA GLY A 74 12.01 5.30 -9.81
C GLY A 74 11.60 6.75 -9.51
N ILE A 75 10.30 7.11 -9.58
CA ILE A 75 9.83 8.47 -9.25
C ILE A 75 10.32 8.88 -7.85
N TYR A 76 10.70 10.13 -7.69
CA TYR A 76 11.11 10.70 -6.42
C TYR A 76 9.98 11.58 -5.86
N ALA A 77 9.14 10.99 -5.01
CA ALA A 77 7.94 11.59 -4.44
C ALA A 77 7.95 11.63 -2.89
N SER A 78 9.12 11.64 -2.28
CA SER A 78 9.23 11.68 -0.82
C SER A 78 8.63 12.97 -0.26
N TRP A 79 7.91 12.86 0.88
CA TRP A 79 7.22 13.96 1.53
C TRP A 79 6.06 14.57 0.72
N SER A 80 5.61 13.94 -0.34
CA SER A 80 4.49 14.41 -1.16
C SER A 80 3.15 14.01 -0.54
N ASP A 81 2.11 14.76 -0.89
CA ASP A 81 0.73 14.35 -0.66
C ASP A 81 0.24 13.58 -1.88
N LEU A 82 0.00 12.31 -1.71
CA LEU A 82 -0.57 11.36 -2.66
C LEU A 82 -1.92 10.83 -2.16
N SER A 83 -2.55 11.55 -1.23
CA SER A 83 -3.85 11.14 -0.67
C SER A 83 -4.87 10.98 -1.79
N ARG A 84 -5.64 9.90 -1.72
CA ARG A 84 -6.69 9.56 -2.69
C ARG A 84 -6.22 9.52 -4.14
N VAL A 85 -4.91 9.35 -4.37
CA VAL A 85 -4.39 9.13 -5.73
C VAL A 85 -5.09 7.91 -6.33
N ASN A 86 -5.47 8.01 -7.61
CA ASN A 86 -6.14 6.93 -8.30
C ASN A 86 -5.18 6.24 -9.28
N GLY A 87 -4.62 5.12 -8.86
CA GLY A 87 -3.80 4.21 -9.67
C GLY A 87 -4.60 3.07 -10.32
N GLY A 88 -5.92 3.01 -10.03
CA GLY A 88 -6.84 2.01 -10.54
C GLY A 88 -7.07 0.85 -9.56
N CYS A 89 -8.28 0.29 -9.59
CA CYS A 89 -8.67 -0.96 -8.93
C CYS A 89 -9.64 -1.75 -9.82
N ASP A 90 -9.47 -1.62 -11.12
CA ASP A 90 -10.21 -2.37 -12.13
C ASP A 90 -9.19 -3.26 -12.84
N PRO A 91 -9.32 -4.60 -12.79
CA PRO A 91 -8.33 -5.53 -13.34
C PRO A 91 -8.18 -5.42 -14.87
N ASP A 92 -9.15 -4.79 -15.55
CA ASP A 92 -9.10 -4.54 -16.99
C ASP A 92 -8.29 -3.28 -17.36
N LEU A 93 -7.86 -2.49 -16.36
CA LEU A 93 -7.06 -1.29 -16.57
C LEU A 93 -5.54 -1.62 -16.55
N PRO A 94 -4.72 -0.84 -17.26
CA PRO A 94 -3.28 -0.97 -17.15
C PRO A 94 -2.79 -0.72 -15.71
N ARG A 95 -1.84 -1.54 -15.27
CA ARG A 95 -1.23 -1.43 -13.94
C ARG A 95 -0.37 -0.18 -13.83
N THR A 96 -0.49 0.53 -12.70
CA THR A 96 0.42 1.62 -12.38
C THR A 96 1.78 1.04 -11.97
N ASN A 97 2.87 1.51 -12.59
CA ASN A 97 4.22 1.07 -12.28
C ASN A 97 4.92 2.09 -11.38
N LEU A 98 5.18 1.71 -10.13
CA LEU A 98 5.89 2.48 -9.10
C LEU A 98 7.14 1.71 -8.62
N ALA A 99 7.65 0.77 -9.42
CA ALA A 99 8.82 -0.03 -9.05
C ALA A 99 10.03 0.86 -8.75
N GLY A 100 10.71 0.61 -7.62
CA GLY A 100 11.86 1.38 -7.17
C GLY A 100 11.56 2.85 -6.88
N ALA A 101 10.29 3.25 -6.79
CA ALA A 101 9.90 4.62 -6.46
C ALA A 101 10.37 5.02 -5.06
N ARG A 102 10.76 6.26 -4.87
CA ARG A 102 11.12 6.84 -3.58
C ARG A 102 9.97 7.66 -3.05
N ILE A 103 9.14 7.05 -2.19
CA ILE A 103 7.88 7.61 -1.68
C ILE A 103 7.93 7.75 -0.15
N ALA A 104 9.12 7.77 0.41
CA ALA A 104 9.31 7.82 1.84
C ALA A 104 8.65 9.04 2.50
N ARG A 105 7.98 8.81 3.64
CA ARG A 105 7.31 9.84 4.44
C ARG A 105 6.26 10.63 3.66
N ALA A 106 5.68 10.01 2.64
CA ALA A 106 4.58 10.57 1.88
C ALA A 106 3.24 10.26 2.56
N ILE A 107 2.20 10.98 2.17
CA ILE A 107 0.83 10.74 2.58
C ILE A 107 0.12 10.03 1.43
N LEU A 108 -0.33 8.79 1.65
CA LEU A 108 -1.06 7.96 0.67
C LEU A 108 -2.44 7.54 1.20
N VAL A 109 -3.00 8.30 2.13
CA VAL A 109 -4.29 8.00 2.76
C VAL A 109 -5.36 7.81 1.69
N ASP A 110 -6.09 6.69 1.78
CA ASP A 110 -7.16 6.30 0.85
C ASP A 110 -6.74 6.24 -0.64
N ALA A 111 -5.45 6.12 -0.94
CA ALA A 111 -4.98 5.93 -2.31
C ALA A 111 -5.48 4.58 -2.87
N LYS A 112 -5.76 4.54 -4.18
CA LYS A 112 -6.13 3.33 -4.91
C LYS A 112 -4.94 2.84 -5.73
N LEU A 113 -4.32 1.76 -5.30
CA LEU A 113 -3.12 1.18 -5.88
C LEU A 113 -3.27 -0.34 -6.07
N CYS A 114 -4.50 -0.81 -6.30
CA CYS A 114 -4.72 -2.21 -6.62
C CYS A 114 -3.94 -2.61 -7.88
N ASP A 115 -3.44 -3.84 -7.92
CA ASP A 115 -2.60 -4.34 -9.03
C ASP A 115 -1.31 -3.55 -9.30
N ALA A 116 -1.01 -2.48 -8.56
CA ALA A 116 0.16 -1.64 -8.81
C ALA A 116 1.48 -2.41 -8.59
N ILE A 117 2.52 -2.03 -9.32
CA ILE A 117 3.87 -2.58 -9.16
C ILE A 117 4.64 -1.63 -8.24
N LEU A 118 4.85 -2.04 -6.99
CA LEU A 118 5.58 -1.31 -5.93
C LEU A 118 6.83 -2.06 -5.50
N SER A 119 7.26 -3.05 -6.27
CA SER A 119 8.46 -3.84 -5.94
C SER A 119 9.69 -2.93 -5.83
N ASP A 120 10.52 -3.18 -4.81
CA ASP A 120 11.73 -2.39 -4.51
C ASP A 120 11.47 -0.91 -4.16
N ALA A 121 10.20 -0.49 -3.98
CA ALA A 121 9.88 0.89 -3.62
C ALA A 121 10.29 1.22 -2.17
N ASP A 122 10.72 2.46 -1.94
CA ASP A 122 10.97 3.00 -0.61
C ASP A 122 9.76 3.81 -0.12
N LEU A 123 8.99 3.22 0.77
CA LEU A 123 7.76 3.75 1.37
C LEU A 123 7.93 4.05 2.86
N HIS A 124 9.17 3.98 3.40
CA HIS A 124 9.37 4.05 4.85
C HIS A 124 8.76 5.30 5.48
N GLY A 125 8.12 5.11 6.62
CA GLY A 125 7.51 6.19 7.40
C GLY A 125 6.33 6.89 6.72
N SER A 126 5.78 6.35 5.64
CA SER A 126 4.62 6.91 4.95
C SER A 126 3.32 6.60 5.70
N ASP A 127 2.33 7.47 5.55
CA ASP A 127 0.95 7.20 5.97
C ASP A 127 0.16 6.60 4.80
N MET A 128 -0.12 5.31 4.91
CA MET A 128 -0.87 4.50 3.95
C MET A 128 -2.21 4.02 4.54
N SER A 129 -2.77 4.79 5.48
CA SER A 129 -4.04 4.45 6.10
C SER A 129 -5.15 4.35 5.06
N GLY A 130 -5.94 3.27 5.11
CA GLY A 130 -7.05 3.05 4.19
C GLY A 130 -6.66 2.80 2.72
N VAL A 131 -5.37 2.63 2.40
CA VAL A 131 -4.93 2.38 1.02
C VAL A 131 -5.48 1.05 0.49
N ALA A 132 -5.91 1.04 -0.78
CA ALA A 132 -6.28 -0.17 -1.50
C ALA A 132 -5.05 -0.70 -2.26
N LEU A 133 -4.61 -1.92 -1.91
CA LEU A 133 -3.41 -2.61 -2.41
C LEU A 133 -3.72 -4.05 -2.85
N GLU A 134 -4.98 -4.38 -3.09
CA GLU A 134 -5.36 -5.73 -3.52
C GLU A 134 -4.54 -6.11 -4.76
N ASP A 135 -3.93 -7.29 -4.74
CA ASP A 135 -3.06 -7.82 -5.80
C ASP A 135 -1.83 -6.93 -6.15
N ALA A 136 -1.57 -5.84 -5.42
CA ALA A 136 -0.40 -5.00 -5.65
C ALA A 136 0.89 -5.73 -5.25
N SER A 137 1.95 -5.62 -6.07
CA SER A 137 3.24 -6.25 -5.79
C SER A 137 4.14 -5.34 -4.96
N LEU A 138 4.43 -5.73 -3.71
CA LEU A 138 5.32 -5.01 -2.78
C LEU A 138 6.57 -5.83 -2.43
N ASN A 139 6.98 -6.75 -3.29
CA ASN A 139 8.16 -7.57 -3.05
C ASN A 139 9.41 -6.71 -2.87
N ARG A 140 10.20 -6.96 -1.82
CA ARG A 140 11.41 -6.23 -1.44
C ARG A 140 11.21 -4.74 -1.19
N ALA A 141 9.96 -4.26 -1.07
CA ALA A 141 9.69 -2.87 -0.73
C ALA A 141 10.08 -2.57 0.73
N ASN A 142 10.50 -1.34 0.98
CA ASN A 142 10.76 -0.85 2.33
C ASN A 142 9.53 -0.12 2.87
N LEU A 143 8.76 -0.80 3.72
CA LEU A 143 7.59 -0.28 4.42
C LEU A 143 7.85 -0.08 5.92
N SER A 144 9.12 0.03 6.33
CA SER A 144 9.43 0.20 7.75
C SER A 144 8.81 1.50 8.30
N TRP A 145 8.22 1.41 9.50
CA TRP A 145 7.56 2.54 10.17
C TRP A 145 6.33 3.11 9.42
N THR A 146 5.78 2.42 8.44
CA THR A 146 4.55 2.85 7.76
C THR A 146 3.32 2.70 8.64
N ILE A 147 2.29 3.48 8.36
CA ILE A 147 0.95 3.32 8.93
C ILE A 147 0.06 2.73 7.82
N LEU A 148 -0.41 1.50 8.01
CA LEU A 148 -1.26 0.74 7.09
C LEU A 148 -2.65 0.46 7.70
N SER A 149 -3.03 1.15 8.78
CA SER A 149 -4.27 0.86 9.48
C SER A 149 -5.50 1.00 8.56
N GLY A 150 -6.38 0.01 8.58
CA GLY A 150 -7.57 -0.04 7.73
C GLY A 150 -7.30 -0.30 6.25
N SER A 151 -6.05 -0.54 5.83
CA SER A 151 -5.71 -0.81 4.43
C SER A 151 -6.20 -2.19 3.97
N GLN A 152 -6.38 -2.32 2.65
CA GLN A 152 -6.83 -3.53 1.99
C GLN A 152 -5.71 -4.03 1.06
N ALA A 153 -5.14 -5.19 1.39
CA ALA A 153 -4.03 -5.79 0.64
C ALA A 153 -4.25 -7.31 0.46
N ALA A 154 -5.50 -7.70 0.19
CA ALA A 154 -5.80 -9.09 -0.11
C ALA A 154 -4.96 -9.56 -1.30
N PHE A 155 -4.37 -10.75 -1.16
CA PHE A 155 -3.51 -11.41 -2.17
C PHE A 155 -2.26 -10.65 -2.59
N ALA A 156 -1.92 -9.54 -1.94
CA ALA A 156 -0.72 -8.77 -2.25
C ALA A 156 0.55 -9.52 -1.81
N PRO A 157 1.56 -9.69 -2.68
CA PRO A 157 2.85 -10.23 -2.30
C PRO A 157 3.77 -9.18 -1.68
N PHE A 158 4.29 -9.50 -0.47
CA PHE A 158 5.28 -8.75 0.30
C PHE A 158 6.55 -9.60 0.52
N VAL A 159 6.91 -10.46 -0.44
CA VAL A 159 8.06 -11.36 -0.31
C VAL A 159 9.33 -10.55 -0.09
N ASP A 160 10.11 -10.91 0.96
CA ASP A 160 11.34 -10.21 1.36
C ASP A 160 11.15 -8.71 1.66
N ALA A 161 9.93 -8.22 1.86
CA ALA A 161 9.68 -6.81 2.18
C ALA A 161 10.08 -6.49 3.64
N ASN A 162 10.46 -5.25 3.88
CA ASN A 162 10.72 -4.74 5.22
C ASN A 162 9.51 -3.96 5.75
N LEU A 163 8.74 -4.56 6.67
CA LEU A 163 7.64 -3.93 7.40
C LEU A 163 7.99 -3.73 8.88
N SER A 164 9.26 -3.70 9.24
CA SER A 164 9.66 -3.56 10.64
C SER A 164 9.11 -2.27 11.25
N ASN A 165 8.54 -2.38 12.45
CA ASN A 165 7.89 -1.30 13.18
C ASN A 165 6.67 -0.67 12.46
N ALA A 166 6.14 -1.27 11.42
CA ALA A 166 4.92 -0.81 10.78
C ALA A 166 3.69 -1.00 11.70
N THR A 167 2.68 -0.19 11.49
CA THR A 167 1.37 -0.31 12.17
C THR A 167 0.33 -0.68 11.13
N TRP A 168 -0.23 -1.88 11.25
CA TRP A 168 -1.27 -2.38 10.37
C TRP A 168 -2.44 -2.93 11.19
N ARG A 169 -3.25 -2.05 11.74
CA ARG A 169 -4.39 -2.40 12.58
C ARG A 169 -5.67 -2.41 11.79
N ASP A 170 -6.55 -3.34 12.17
CA ASP A 170 -7.91 -3.39 11.64
C ASP A 170 -7.98 -3.39 10.10
N GLY A 171 -6.93 -3.93 9.47
CA GLY A 171 -6.79 -4.02 8.02
C GLY A 171 -7.13 -5.41 7.49
N PHE A 172 -7.03 -5.57 6.16
CA PHE A 172 -7.31 -6.81 5.44
C PHE A 172 -6.11 -7.22 4.60
N ALA A 173 -5.49 -8.35 4.93
CA ALA A 173 -4.36 -8.92 4.21
C ALA A 173 -4.55 -10.43 4.01
N ASN A 174 -5.81 -10.85 3.86
CA ASN A 174 -6.14 -12.25 3.61
C ASN A 174 -5.52 -12.73 2.29
N GLY A 175 -4.90 -13.90 2.33
CA GLY A 175 -4.18 -14.48 1.18
C GLY A 175 -2.89 -13.74 0.79
N ALA A 176 -2.47 -12.71 1.52
CA ALA A 176 -1.21 -12.01 1.26
C ALA A 176 -0.01 -12.92 1.55
N THR A 177 1.12 -12.66 0.87
CA THR A 177 2.35 -13.44 1.05
C THR A 177 3.43 -12.59 1.70
N PHE A 178 3.85 -12.96 2.91
CA PHE A 178 4.92 -12.31 3.69
C PHE A 178 6.16 -13.20 3.83
N ASP A 179 6.40 -14.09 2.87
CA ASP A 179 7.51 -15.02 2.95
C ASP A 179 8.86 -14.29 3.00
N GLY A 180 9.69 -14.65 3.98
CA GLY A 180 10.98 -13.99 4.20
C GLY A 180 10.91 -12.53 4.66
N ALA A 181 9.73 -11.95 4.84
CA ALA A 181 9.58 -10.54 5.22
C ALA A 181 10.10 -10.24 6.62
N ASP A 182 10.67 -9.05 6.82
CA ASP A 182 10.97 -8.49 8.13
C ASP A 182 9.72 -7.80 8.70
N LEU A 183 9.04 -8.50 9.62
CA LEU A 183 7.84 -8.06 10.35
C LEU A 183 8.17 -7.73 11.81
N HIS A 184 9.45 -7.48 12.12
CA HIS A 184 9.89 -7.21 13.49
C HIS A 184 9.14 -6.04 14.10
N ARG A 185 8.49 -6.27 15.25
CA ARG A 185 7.66 -5.30 15.98
C ARG A 185 6.46 -4.76 15.19
N ILE A 186 6.00 -5.44 14.17
CA ILE A 186 4.78 -5.03 13.48
C ILE A 186 3.57 -5.08 14.43
N ASP A 187 2.65 -4.17 14.24
CA ASP A 187 1.39 -4.12 14.98
C ASP A 187 0.24 -4.55 14.08
N PHE A 188 -0.11 -5.83 14.10
CA PHE A 188 -1.20 -6.43 13.31
C PHE A 188 -2.53 -6.54 14.09
N ARG A 189 -2.70 -5.85 15.21
CA ARG A 189 -3.90 -6.02 16.02
C ARG A 189 -5.19 -5.84 15.24
N GLY A 190 -6.08 -6.84 15.32
CA GLY A 190 -7.37 -6.84 14.64
C GLY A 190 -7.30 -7.03 13.12
N THR A 191 -6.13 -7.33 12.56
CA THR A 191 -5.97 -7.55 11.12
C THR A 191 -6.46 -8.93 10.71
N ASP A 192 -7.15 -9.02 9.59
CA ASP A 192 -7.53 -10.26 8.92
C ASP A 192 -6.34 -10.78 8.09
N LEU A 193 -5.75 -11.89 8.54
CA LEU A 193 -4.59 -12.56 7.94
C LEU A 193 -4.94 -13.99 7.50
N ARG A 194 -6.21 -14.27 7.25
CA ARG A 194 -6.65 -15.60 6.83
C ARG A 194 -5.97 -16.00 5.52
N SER A 195 -5.55 -17.26 5.47
CA SER A 195 -4.83 -17.83 4.31
C SER A 195 -3.55 -17.09 3.92
N ALA A 196 -3.02 -16.22 4.78
CA ALA A 196 -1.76 -15.54 4.52
C ALA A 196 -0.57 -16.48 4.70
N SER A 197 0.51 -16.27 3.92
CA SER A 197 1.78 -16.98 4.07
C SER A 197 2.80 -16.13 4.79
N PHE A 198 3.48 -16.73 5.78
CA PHE A 198 4.56 -16.13 6.58
C PHE A 198 5.80 -17.00 6.59
N VAL A 199 5.99 -17.82 5.58
CA VAL A 199 7.08 -18.81 5.55
C VAL A 199 8.45 -18.13 5.74
N GLY A 200 9.15 -18.50 6.81
CA GLY A 200 10.48 -17.96 7.13
C GLY A 200 10.52 -16.48 7.52
N SER A 201 9.39 -15.84 7.76
CA SER A 201 9.32 -14.40 8.14
C SER A 201 9.82 -14.15 9.58
N ASP A 202 10.21 -12.91 9.85
CA ASP A 202 10.60 -12.44 11.19
C ASP A 202 9.48 -11.66 11.88
N LEU A 203 8.69 -12.34 12.72
CA LEU A 203 7.60 -11.79 13.53
C LEU A 203 8.01 -11.50 14.98
N ARG A 204 9.29 -11.39 15.29
CA ARG A 204 9.74 -11.13 16.67
C ARG A 204 9.15 -9.83 17.19
N TYR A 205 8.62 -9.87 18.43
CA TYR A 205 7.97 -8.75 19.10
C TYR A 205 6.71 -8.25 18.39
N ALA A 206 6.18 -8.95 17.40
CA ALA A 206 4.92 -8.58 16.74
C ALA A 206 3.75 -8.54 17.74
N ARG A 207 2.77 -7.71 17.46
CA ARG A 207 1.51 -7.63 18.21
C ARG A 207 0.41 -8.27 17.40
N LEU A 208 -0.07 -9.43 17.87
CA LEU A 208 -1.03 -10.30 17.18
C LEU A 208 -2.38 -10.41 17.92
N ASN A 209 -2.74 -9.43 18.78
CA ASN A 209 -4.00 -9.47 19.50
C ASN A 209 -5.18 -9.38 18.53
N GLY A 210 -6.06 -10.38 18.58
CA GLY A 210 -7.29 -10.42 17.80
C GLY A 210 -7.08 -10.60 16.30
N VAL A 211 -5.91 -11.07 15.84
CA VAL A 211 -5.71 -11.44 14.44
C VAL A 211 -6.44 -12.74 14.12
N ASP A 212 -6.91 -12.87 12.89
CA ASP A 212 -7.40 -14.13 12.34
C ASP A 212 -6.33 -14.74 11.41
N LEU A 213 -5.78 -15.88 11.83
CA LEU A 213 -4.76 -16.65 11.11
C LEU A 213 -5.33 -17.97 10.56
N THR A 214 -6.65 -18.08 10.44
CA THR A 214 -7.30 -19.27 9.87
C THR A 214 -6.69 -19.59 8.50
N ASP A 215 -6.33 -20.85 8.28
CA ASP A 215 -5.68 -21.33 7.05
C ASP A 215 -4.31 -20.70 6.73
N ALA A 216 -3.69 -19.94 7.62
CA ALA A 216 -2.39 -19.31 7.38
C ALA A 216 -1.23 -20.32 7.50
N ASP A 217 -0.12 -20.04 6.80
CA ASP A 217 1.12 -20.81 6.88
C ASP A 217 2.23 -19.99 7.58
N LEU A 218 2.62 -20.44 8.79
CA LEU A 218 3.68 -19.83 9.60
C LEU A 218 4.97 -20.67 9.59
N THR A 219 5.10 -21.61 8.65
CA THR A 219 6.24 -22.54 8.62
C THR A 219 7.58 -21.80 8.71
N GLY A 220 8.37 -22.10 9.73
CA GLY A 220 9.69 -21.50 9.94
C GLY A 220 9.66 -20.02 10.34
N ALA A 221 8.50 -19.41 10.56
CA ALA A 221 8.40 -18.04 11.05
C ALA A 221 9.00 -17.89 12.45
N ASN A 222 9.73 -16.81 12.67
CA ASN A 222 10.28 -16.50 13.99
C ASN A 222 9.39 -15.47 14.72
N TRP A 223 8.56 -15.94 15.63
CA TRP A 223 7.67 -15.06 16.41
C TRP A 223 8.05 -14.96 17.89
N ARG A 224 9.34 -15.15 18.21
CA ARG A 224 9.82 -15.03 19.59
C ARG A 224 9.45 -13.67 20.17
N GLN A 225 8.86 -13.68 21.39
CA GLN A 225 8.37 -12.49 22.10
C GLN A 225 7.23 -11.77 21.36
N ALA A 226 6.59 -12.38 20.38
CA ALA A 226 5.30 -11.90 19.89
C ALA A 226 4.24 -11.95 21.00
N THR A 227 3.32 -11.02 20.96
CA THR A 227 2.26 -10.86 21.98
C THR A 227 0.88 -11.02 21.36
N GLY A 228 -0.13 -11.37 22.17
CA GLY A 228 -1.50 -11.47 21.70
C GLY A 228 -1.90 -12.83 21.15
N LEU A 229 -1.00 -13.83 21.15
CA LEU A 229 -1.27 -15.18 20.64
C LEU A 229 -2.47 -15.84 21.31
N ALA A 230 -2.74 -15.55 22.58
CA ALA A 230 -3.90 -16.09 23.30
C ALA A 230 -5.25 -15.57 22.80
N SER A 231 -5.27 -14.46 22.06
CA SER A 231 -6.47 -13.87 21.48
C SER A 231 -6.49 -13.94 19.95
N ALA A 232 -5.46 -14.53 19.34
CA ALA A 232 -5.42 -14.83 17.91
C ALA A 232 -6.26 -16.08 17.60
N THR A 233 -6.89 -16.10 16.43
CA THR A 233 -7.61 -17.27 15.93
C THR A 233 -6.66 -18.12 15.10
N PHE A 234 -6.57 -19.42 15.46
CA PHE A 234 -5.83 -20.43 14.74
C PHE A 234 -6.81 -21.56 14.38
N SER A 235 -7.15 -21.71 13.12
CA SER A 235 -7.92 -22.85 12.62
C SER A 235 -7.28 -23.32 11.35
N ASN A 236 -6.95 -24.59 11.26
CA ASN A 236 -6.20 -25.16 10.16
C ASN A 236 -4.87 -24.39 9.85
N THR A 237 -4.32 -23.68 10.81
CA THR A 237 -3.08 -22.90 10.68
C THR A 237 -1.88 -23.82 10.75
N ILE A 238 -0.90 -23.66 9.85
CA ILE A 238 0.39 -24.33 9.96
C ILE A 238 1.28 -23.51 10.89
N CYS A 239 1.66 -24.11 12.02
CA CYS A 239 2.48 -23.48 13.04
C CYS A 239 3.95 -23.35 12.60
N PRO A 240 4.80 -22.54 13.28
CA PRO A 240 6.20 -22.35 12.92
C PRO A 240 7.04 -23.63 12.84
N ASP A 241 6.70 -24.66 13.61
CA ASP A 241 7.35 -25.97 13.58
C ASP A 241 6.81 -26.92 12.49
N GLY A 242 5.89 -26.44 11.65
CA GLY A 242 5.24 -27.19 10.57
C GLY A 242 4.06 -28.05 11.01
N THR A 243 3.67 -28.02 12.30
CA THR A 243 2.49 -28.76 12.79
C THR A 243 1.22 -27.96 12.51
N ASN A 244 0.07 -28.67 12.46
CA ASN A 244 -1.23 -28.01 12.26
C ASN A 244 -1.85 -27.64 13.63
N SER A 245 -2.38 -26.43 13.75
CA SER A 245 -3.01 -25.92 14.97
C SER A 245 -4.15 -26.80 15.48
N ASP A 246 -4.94 -27.40 14.58
CA ASP A 246 -6.08 -28.24 14.97
C ASP A 246 -5.62 -29.52 15.67
N ALA A 247 -4.43 -30.04 15.29
CA ALA A 247 -3.79 -31.14 16.00
C ALA A 247 -3.21 -30.74 17.37
N ASN A 248 -3.00 -29.42 17.59
CA ASN A 248 -2.41 -28.85 18.79
C ASN A 248 -3.45 -28.16 19.71
N GLY A 249 -4.70 -28.59 19.63
CA GLY A 249 -5.78 -28.04 20.47
C GLY A 249 -6.25 -26.65 20.07
N GLY A 250 -6.14 -26.31 18.77
CA GLY A 250 -6.60 -25.05 18.21
C GLY A 250 -5.64 -23.87 18.45
N THR A 251 -4.35 -24.13 18.66
CA THR A 251 -3.36 -23.07 18.91
C THR A 251 -1.99 -23.44 18.35
N CYS A 252 -1.23 -22.43 17.97
CA CYS A 252 0.21 -22.59 17.69
C CYS A 252 1.10 -22.09 18.86
N ALA A 253 0.51 -21.71 19.99
CA ALA A 253 1.27 -21.22 21.14
C ALA A 253 2.15 -22.34 21.73
N GLY A 254 3.46 -22.16 21.66
CA GLY A 254 4.44 -23.14 22.16
C GLY A 254 5.05 -24.06 21.07
N HIS A 255 4.69 -23.82 19.82
CA HIS A 255 5.17 -24.54 18.64
C HIS A 255 6.03 -23.69 17.72
#